data_b1e1c97bcf06dfa8f30be83fffa2c526
#
_entry.id   b1e1c97bcf06dfa8f30be83fffa2c526
#
_cell.length_a   1.000
_cell.length_b   1.000
_cell.length_c   1.000
_cell.angle_alpha   90.00
_cell.angle_beta   90.00
_cell.angle_gamma   90.00
#
_symmetry.space_group_name_H-M   'P 1'
#
loop_
_entity.id
_entity.type
_entity.pdbx_description
1 polymer ?
#
loop_
_entity_poly.entity_id
_entity_poly.type
_entity_poly.pdbx_seq_one_letter_code
_entity_poly.pdbx_strand_id
1 'polypeptide(L)'
;KRQEGTLQMLEFAQKEGESHGQPVVFVYPSSIAAYGLPSLSMKAQAGKVREDQFNTPTTMYGCNKLYGELLGSYYAGHYKQLSVEQVRGKVDFRGLRFPGLISAITAPSGGTSDYAPEMIHAAAQGKPYACFVRPDTRIPFMAMPDAVDSLLRLAECPRERLTRTVYN
;
A
#
# COMPACT_ATOMS: atom_id res chain seq x y z
N LYS A 1 -13.92 -0.54 -11.39
CA LYS A 1 -13.72 0.94 -11.25
C LYS A 1 -12.39 1.32 -10.55
N ARG A 2 -12.03 0.77 -9.37
CA ARG A 2 -10.76 1.14 -8.69
C ARG A 2 -9.52 0.63 -9.41
N GLN A 3 -9.59 -0.54 -10.01
CA GLN A 3 -8.48 -1.15 -10.77
C GLN A 3 -8.24 -0.41 -12.10
N GLU A 4 -9.31 -0.02 -12.78
CA GLU A 4 -9.24 0.80 -14.00
C GLU A 4 -8.54 2.13 -13.74
N GLY A 5 -8.84 2.79 -12.59
CA GLY A 5 -8.19 4.05 -12.23
C GLY A 5 -6.68 3.94 -12.05
N THR A 6 -6.19 2.88 -11.38
CA THR A 6 -4.74 2.66 -11.23
C THR A 6 -4.07 2.42 -12.57
N LEU A 7 -4.69 1.61 -13.44
CA LEU A 7 -4.18 1.36 -14.78
C LEU A 7 -4.12 2.65 -15.61
N GLN A 8 -5.20 3.43 -15.64
CA GLN A 8 -5.27 4.70 -16.36
C GLN A 8 -4.19 5.70 -15.90
N MET A 9 -3.96 5.77 -14.58
CA MET A 9 -2.93 6.65 -14.03
C MET A 9 -1.51 6.17 -14.38
N LEU A 10 -1.25 4.87 -14.41
CA LEU A 10 0.03 4.31 -14.87
C LEU A 10 0.25 4.53 -16.36
N GLU A 11 -0.79 4.38 -17.19
CA GLU A 11 -0.73 4.69 -18.62
C GLU A 11 -0.47 6.19 -18.85
N PHE A 12 -1.11 7.05 -18.07
CA PHE A 12 -0.87 8.49 -18.11
C PHE A 12 0.58 8.81 -17.75
N ALA A 13 1.09 8.27 -16.62
CA ALA A 13 2.47 8.47 -16.19
C ALA A 13 3.48 7.97 -17.24
N GLN A 14 3.20 6.83 -17.89
CA GLN A 14 4.04 6.31 -18.98
C GLN A 14 4.09 7.28 -20.17
N LYS A 15 2.93 7.77 -20.63
CA LYS A 15 2.82 8.72 -21.75
C LYS A 15 3.51 10.04 -21.44
N GLU A 16 3.34 10.55 -20.23
CA GLU A 16 4.03 11.76 -19.78
C GLU A 16 5.54 11.55 -19.79
N GLY A 17 6.03 10.44 -19.24
CA GLY A 17 7.45 10.12 -19.27
C GLY A 17 8.01 9.92 -20.69
N GLU A 18 7.23 9.39 -21.62
CA GLU A 18 7.59 9.29 -23.03
C GLU A 18 7.71 10.69 -23.67
N SER A 19 6.79 11.62 -23.36
CA SER A 19 6.72 12.94 -23.95
C SER A 19 7.95 13.82 -23.66
N HIS A 20 8.49 13.72 -22.44
CA HIS A 20 9.65 14.52 -22.03
C HIS A 20 10.94 13.71 -21.80
N GLY A 21 10.87 12.41 -22.02
CA GLY A 21 12.05 11.52 -21.98
C GLY A 21 12.53 11.12 -20.59
N GLN A 22 11.90 11.59 -19.50
CA GLN A 22 12.28 11.33 -18.11
C GLN A 22 11.27 10.39 -17.42
N PRO A 23 11.70 9.52 -16.49
CA PRO A 23 10.77 8.73 -15.69
C PRO A 23 9.88 9.60 -14.80
N VAL A 24 8.60 9.23 -14.71
CA VAL A 24 7.61 9.85 -13.82
C VAL A 24 7.56 9.06 -12.51
N VAL A 25 7.77 9.73 -11.38
CA VAL A 25 7.61 9.12 -10.05
C VAL A 25 6.13 8.87 -9.79
N PHE A 26 5.78 7.60 -9.59
CA PHE A 26 4.42 7.16 -9.29
C PHE A 26 4.37 6.53 -7.89
N VAL A 27 3.86 7.25 -6.92
CA VAL A 27 3.72 6.75 -5.55
C VAL A 27 2.37 6.06 -5.38
N TYR A 28 2.39 4.81 -4.92
CA TYR A 28 1.21 3.99 -4.74
C TYR A 28 0.96 3.66 -3.25
N PRO A 29 -0.11 4.17 -2.65
CA PRO A 29 -0.48 3.83 -1.27
C PRO A 29 -1.10 2.44 -1.23
N SER A 30 -0.26 1.44 -0.99
CA SER A 30 -0.68 0.05 -0.79
C SER A 30 -1.08 -0.20 0.68
N SER A 31 -1.20 -1.45 1.08
CA SER A 31 -1.67 -1.83 2.40
C SER A 31 -1.09 -3.17 2.84
N ILE A 32 -0.89 -3.35 4.13
CA ILE A 32 -0.60 -4.66 4.74
C ILE A 32 -1.67 -5.72 4.43
N ALA A 33 -2.85 -5.32 3.94
CA ALA A 33 -3.87 -6.25 3.45
C ALA A 33 -3.43 -7.04 2.20
N ALA A 34 -2.34 -6.65 1.53
CA ALA A 34 -1.70 -7.43 0.48
C ALA A 34 -1.10 -8.74 0.99
N TYR A 35 -0.86 -8.86 2.30
CA TYR A 35 -0.41 -10.09 2.93
C TYR A 35 -1.57 -11.05 3.22
N GLY A 36 -1.29 -12.36 3.11
CA GLY A 36 -2.21 -13.43 3.47
C GLY A 36 -1.68 -14.28 4.62
N LEU A 37 -2.16 -13.99 5.83
CA LEU A 37 -1.88 -14.76 7.04
C LEU A 37 -3.23 -15.22 7.65
N PRO A 38 -3.89 -16.23 7.07
CA PRO A 38 -5.28 -16.55 7.37
C PRO A 38 -5.51 -17.17 8.75
N SER A 39 -4.46 -17.68 9.43
CA SER A 39 -4.61 -18.31 10.74
C SER A 39 -3.76 -17.65 11.82
N LEU A 40 -4.18 -17.78 13.08
CA LEU A 40 -3.43 -17.28 14.23
C LEU A 40 -2.07 -17.97 14.37
N SER A 41 -1.99 -19.26 14.06
CA SER A 41 -0.73 -20.02 14.08
C SER A 41 0.26 -19.48 13.05
N MET A 42 -0.18 -19.21 11.82
CA MET A 42 0.67 -18.59 10.79
C MET A 42 1.14 -17.19 11.22
N LYS A 43 0.26 -16.37 11.80
CA LYS A 43 0.63 -15.05 12.30
C LYS A 43 1.67 -15.12 13.42
N ALA A 44 1.52 -16.08 14.33
CA ALA A 44 2.47 -16.28 15.43
C ALA A 44 3.86 -16.73 14.93
N GLN A 45 3.89 -17.59 13.90
CA GLN A 45 5.12 -18.11 13.31
C GLN A 45 5.81 -17.11 12.37
N ALA A 46 5.05 -16.27 11.67
CA ALA A 46 5.58 -15.37 10.66
C ALA A 46 6.52 -14.29 11.23
N GLY A 47 6.32 -13.87 12.49
CA GLY A 47 7.13 -12.82 13.10
C GLY A 47 7.07 -11.50 12.31
N LYS A 48 8.23 -10.94 12.00
CA LYS A 48 8.35 -9.78 11.10
C LYS A 48 8.24 -10.23 9.65
N VAL A 49 7.26 -9.69 8.93
CA VAL A 49 6.97 -10.04 7.53
C VAL A 49 7.70 -9.09 6.59
N ARG A 50 8.34 -9.65 5.57
CA ARG A 50 9.02 -8.90 4.50
C ARG A 50 8.11 -8.77 3.29
N GLU A 51 8.42 -7.82 2.40
CA GLU A 51 7.62 -7.47 1.22
C GLU A 51 7.48 -8.60 0.20
N ASP A 52 8.44 -9.54 0.18
CA ASP A 52 8.48 -10.70 -0.69
C ASP A 52 7.80 -11.95 -0.12
N GLN A 53 7.21 -11.87 1.09
CA GLN A 53 6.61 -12.98 1.79
C GLN A 53 5.08 -12.85 1.87
N PHE A 54 4.39 -13.98 1.92
CA PHE A 54 2.93 -14.05 2.17
C PHE A 54 2.05 -13.17 1.25
N ASN A 55 2.47 -12.95 0.02
CA ASN A 55 1.72 -12.16 -0.98
C ASN A 55 0.53 -12.97 -1.55
N THR A 56 -0.34 -13.46 -0.67
CA THR A 56 -1.53 -14.25 -0.98
C THR A 56 -2.74 -13.70 -0.21
N PRO A 57 -3.19 -12.48 -0.52
CA PRO A 57 -4.24 -11.81 0.23
C PRO A 57 -5.53 -12.63 0.28
N THR A 58 -6.22 -12.54 1.42
CA THR A 58 -7.48 -13.27 1.70
C THR A 58 -8.71 -12.37 1.61
N THR A 59 -8.55 -11.10 1.26
CA THR A 59 -9.64 -10.15 1.08
C THR A 59 -9.61 -9.54 -0.32
N MET A 60 -10.78 -9.18 -0.86
CA MET A 60 -10.88 -8.49 -2.15
C MET A 60 -10.10 -7.15 -2.14
N TYR A 61 -10.11 -6.45 -1.02
CA TYR A 61 -9.31 -5.23 -0.84
C TYR A 61 -7.80 -5.52 -0.98
N GLY A 62 -7.30 -6.54 -0.29
CA GLY A 62 -5.91 -6.97 -0.39
C GLY A 62 -5.52 -7.44 -1.79
N CYS A 63 -6.39 -8.21 -2.46
CA CYS A 63 -6.20 -8.61 -3.85
C CYS A 63 -6.06 -7.39 -4.77
N ASN A 64 -6.90 -6.38 -4.59
CA ASN A 64 -6.84 -5.15 -5.39
C ASN A 64 -5.55 -4.34 -5.13
N LYS A 65 -5.09 -4.30 -3.87
CA LYS A 65 -3.84 -3.62 -3.52
C LYS A 65 -2.63 -4.34 -4.13
N LEU A 66 -2.55 -5.66 -3.98
CA LEU A 66 -1.48 -6.47 -4.57
C LEU A 66 -1.49 -6.38 -6.11
N TYR A 67 -2.67 -6.41 -6.74
CA TYR A 67 -2.78 -6.21 -8.18
C TYR A 67 -2.17 -4.87 -8.62
N GLY A 68 -2.44 -3.77 -7.91
CA GLY A 68 -1.85 -2.46 -8.20
C GLY A 68 -0.33 -2.45 -8.04
N GLU A 69 0.23 -3.15 -7.05
CA GLU A 69 1.67 -3.31 -6.87
C GLU A 69 2.31 -4.08 -8.04
N LEU A 70 1.70 -5.20 -8.45
CA LEU A 70 2.17 -5.99 -9.58
C LEU A 70 2.11 -5.21 -10.89
N LEU A 71 1.02 -4.47 -11.10
CA LEU A 71 0.86 -3.62 -12.27
C LEU A 71 1.91 -2.52 -12.32
N GLY A 72 2.13 -1.82 -11.20
CA GLY A 72 3.17 -0.80 -11.10
C GLY A 72 4.58 -1.35 -11.32
N SER A 73 4.88 -2.53 -10.78
CA SER A 73 6.15 -3.23 -11.00
C SER A 73 6.34 -3.62 -12.48
N TYR A 74 5.27 -4.01 -13.16
CA TYR A 74 5.30 -4.27 -14.61
C TYR A 74 5.67 -3.00 -15.39
N TYR A 75 5.04 -1.86 -15.11
CA TYR A 75 5.36 -0.60 -15.78
C TYR A 75 6.79 -0.12 -15.50
N ALA A 76 7.28 -0.34 -14.28
CA ALA A 76 8.63 0.09 -13.89
C ALA A 76 9.75 -0.77 -14.48
N GLY A 77 9.53 -2.09 -14.61
CA GLY A 77 10.61 -3.02 -14.95
C GLY A 77 10.41 -3.87 -16.21
N HIS A 78 9.17 -4.02 -16.67
CA HIS A 78 8.83 -5.03 -17.70
C HIS A 78 7.93 -4.48 -18.81
N TYR A 79 7.74 -3.16 -18.87
CA TYR A 79 6.80 -2.54 -19.80
C TYR A 79 7.12 -2.91 -21.26
N LYS A 80 6.16 -3.59 -21.91
CA LYS A 80 6.24 -4.05 -23.29
C LYS A 80 7.54 -4.81 -23.66
N GLN A 81 8.19 -5.46 -22.69
CA GLN A 81 9.48 -6.16 -22.93
C GLN A 81 9.42 -7.25 -24.03
N LEU A 82 8.23 -7.78 -24.33
CA LEU A 82 8.00 -8.78 -25.37
C LEU A 82 7.54 -8.15 -26.71
N SER A 83 7.47 -6.83 -26.80
CA SER A 83 7.11 -6.14 -28.04
C SER A 83 8.28 -6.12 -29.02
N VAL A 84 7.99 -6.20 -30.30
CA VAL A 84 8.97 -6.02 -31.38
C VAL A 84 9.58 -4.60 -31.34
N GLU A 85 8.77 -3.61 -30.97
CA GLU A 85 9.23 -2.25 -30.69
C GLU A 85 9.76 -2.18 -29.26
N GLN A 86 11.06 -1.88 -29.11
CA GLN A 86 11.68 -1.71 -27.79
C GLN A 86 11.23 -0.37 -27.16
N VAL A 87 10.12 -0.42 -26.44
CA VAL A 87 9.63 0.72 -25.65
C VAL A 87 10.17 0.58 -24.21
N ARG A 88 10.85 1.61 -23.72
CA ARG A 88 11.31 1.62 -22.33
C ARG A 88 10.20 2.10 -21.40
N GLY A 89 10.05 1.44 -20.25
CA GLY A 89 9.23 1.93 -19.17
C GLY A 89 9.70 3.32 -18.70
N LYS A 90 8.75 4.22 -18.50
CA LYS A 90 8.95 5.60 -18.04
C LYS A 90 8.26 5.87 -16.70
N VAL A 91 7.93 4.82 -15.98
CA VAL A 91 7.33 4.92 -14.65
C VAL A 91 8.34 4.49 -13.60
N ASP A 92 8.66 5.39 -12.67
CA ASP A 92 9.37 5.07 -11.43
C ASP A 92 8.32 4.77 -10.34
N PHE A 93 7.91 3.51 -10.28
CA PHE A 93 6.88 3.05 -9.36
C PHE A 93 7.43 2.84 -7.95
N ARG A 94 6.72 3.38 -6.95
CA ARG A 94 7.09 3.32 -5.54
C ARG A 94 5.87 3.01 -4.68
N GLY A 95 5.71 1.75 -4.28
CA GLY A 95 4.62 1.30 -3.41
C GLY A 95 5.00 1.38 -1.94
N LEU A 96 4.03 1.76 -1.09
CA LEU A 96 4.17 1.71 0.38
C LEU A 96 2.97 1.00 0.98
N ARG A 97 3.21 -0.11 1.70
CA ARG A 97 2.17 -0.89 2.39
C ARG A 97 1.88 -0.29 3.75
N PHE A 98 0.84 0.52 3.82
CA PHE A 98 0.42 1.11 5.09
C PHE A 98 -0.19 0.08 6.03
N PRO A 99 0.09 0.20 7.35
CA PRO A 99 -0.64 -0.47 8.40
C PRO A 99 -2.03 0.17 8.62
N GLY A 100 -2.71 -0.12 9.72
CA GLY A 100 -3.87 0.64 10.14
C GLY A 100 -3.50 2.11 10.39
N LEU A 101 -4.23 3.04 9.80
CA LEU A 101 -3.95 4.47 9.96
C LEU A 101 -4.86 5.06 11.03
N ILE A 102 -4.29 5.87 11.91
CA ILE A 102 -4.99 6.60 12.95
C ILE A 102 -4.90 8.10 12.66
N SER A 103 -6.06 8.74 12.57
CA SER A 103 -6.19 10.19 12.41
C SER A 103 -6.94 10.80 13.59
N ALA A 104 -6.43 11.91 14.11
CA ALA A 104 -7.13 12.69 15.13
C ALA A 104 -8.29 13.52 14.53
N ILE A 105 -8.27 13.76 13.21
CA ILE A 105 -9.20 14.66 12.53
C ILE A 105 -10.29 13.88 11.78
N THR A 106 -9.92 12.76 11.17
CA THR A 106 -10.85 11.95 10.35
C THR A 106 -11.49 10.85 11.20
N ALA A 107 -12.80 10.84 11.26
CA ALA A 107 -13.53 9.76 11.91
C ALA A 107 -13.40 8.45 11.13
N PRO A 108 -13.34 7.28 11.81
CA PRO A 108 -13.37 5.97 11.19
C PRO A 108 -14.64 5.78 10.35
N SER A 109 -14.54 5.05 9.24
CA SER A 109 -15.64 4.88 8.27
C SER A 109 -16.09 3.43 8.05
N GLY A 110 -15.70 2.49 8.93
CA GLY A 110 -16.10 1.08 8.89
C GLY A 110 -15.08 0.14 8.24
N GLY A 111 -13.80 0.47 8.26
CA GLY A 111 -12.73 -0.43 7.84
C GLY A 111 -12.45 -1.53 8.87
N THR A 112 -11.83 -2.63 8.44
CA THR A 112 -11.52 -3.77 9.31
C THR A 112 -10.52 -3.47 10.43
N SER A 113 -9.75 -2.40 10.31
CA SER A 113 -8.79 -1.90 11.32
C SER A 113 -9.31 -0.70 12.12
N ASP A 114 -10.54 -0.26 11.86
CA ASP A 114 -11.08 0.97 12.46
C ASP A 114 -11.45 0.83 13.94
N TYR A 115 -11.43 -0.39 14.50
CA TYR A 115 -11.69 -0.60 15.93
C TYR A 115 -10.75 0.23 16.84
N ALA A 116 -9.49 0.41 16.47
CA ALA A 116 -8.55 1.15 17.29
C ALA A 116 -8.81 2.66 17.25
N PRO A 117 -8.95 3.34 16.09
CA PRO A 117 -9.35 4.73 16.07
C PRO A 117 -10.75 4.95 16.66
N GLU A 118 -11.73 4.06 16.43
CA GLU A 118 -13.05 4.14 17.05
C GLU A 118 -12.99 4.09 18.59
N MET A 119 -12.20 3.17 19.13
CA MET A 119 -11.99 3.04 20.58
C MET A 119 -11.34 4.31 21.17
N ILE A 120 -10.35 4.88 20.48
CA ILE A 120 -9.69 6.13 20.92
C ILE A 120 -10.69 7.29 20.89
N HIS A 121 -11.48 7.43 19.82
CA HIS A 121 -12.51 8.47 19.72
C HIS A 121 -13.58 8.32 20.80
N ALA A 122 -14.05 7.09 21.07
CA ALA A 122 -15.02 6.85 22.12
C ALA A 122 -14.45 7.18 23.52
N ALA A 123 -13.23 6.76 23.80
CA ALA A 123 -12.56 7.07 25.05
C ALA A 123 -12.37 8.58 25.27
N ALA A 124 -11.97 9.31 24.23
CA ALA A 124 -11.83 10.78 24.27
C ALA A 124 -13.17 11.50 24.54
N GLN A 125 -14.31 10.88 24.17
CA GLN A 125 -15.66 11.40 24.40
C GLN A 125 -16.28 10.87 25.69
N GLY A 126 -15.57 10.04 26.49
CA GLY A 126 -16.13 9.39 27.68
C GLY A 126 -17.25 8.38 27.38
N LYS A 127 -17.30 7.85 26.15
CA LYS A 127 -18.32 6.90 25.71
C LYS A 127 -17.84 5.45 25.84
N PRO A 128 -18.70 4.49 26.22
CA PRO A 128 -18.35 3.08 26.18
C PRO A 128 -18.18 2.63 24.72
N TYR A 129 -17.25 1.70 24.50
CA TYR A 129 -17.00 1.11 23.19
C TYR A 129 -16.91 -0.42 23.29
N ALA A 130 -17.67 -1.14 22.50
CA ALA A 130 -17.61 -2.59 22.39
C ALA A 130 -16.68 -2.96 21.23
N CYS A 131 -15.44 -3.35 21.55
CA CYS A 131 -14.44 -3.74 20.55
C CYS A 131 -14.85 -5.07 19.88
N PHE A 132 -14.89 -5.08 18.55
CA PHE A 132 -15.33 -6.24 17.76
C PHE A 132 -14.19 -7.22 17.41
N VAL A 133 -12.97 -6.96 17.88
CA VAL A 133 -11.84 -7.88 17.71
C VAL A 133 -11.51 -8.61 19.02
N ARG A 134 -10.80 -9.71 18.91
CA ARG A 134 -10.35 -10.48 20.09
C ARG A 134 -9.34 -9.66 20.91
N PRO A 135 -9.29 -9.88 22.25
CA PRO A 135 -8.35 -9.16 23.13
C PRO A 135 -6.86 -9.38 22.78
N ASP A 136 -6.54 -10.50 22.14
CA ASP A 136 -5.17 -10.86 21.71
C ASP A 136 -4.85 -10.43 20.26
N THR A 137 -5.73 -9.66 19.63
CA THR A 137 -5.52 -9.15 18.26
C THR A 137 -4.34 -8.20 18.20
N ARG A 138 -3.43 -8.46 17.26
CA ARG A 138 -2.24 -7.62 17.00
C ARG A 138 -2.25 -7.17 15.56
N ILE A 139 -2.33 -5.87 15.35
CA ILE A 139 -2.23 -5.19 14.04
C ILE A 139 -1.31 -3.99 14.24
N PRO A 140 -0.36 -3.74 13.35
CA PRO A 140 0.42 -2.51 13.40
C PRO A 140 -0.44 -1.30 13.04
N PHE A 141 -0.17 -0.18 13.70
CA PHE A 141 -0.80 1.11 13.42
C PHE A 141 0.24 2.19 13.22
N MET A 142 -0.13 3.22 12.49
CA MET A 142 0.69 4.40 12.20
C MET A 142 -0.19 5.65 12.31
N ALA A 143 0.36 6.72 12.85
CA ALA A 143 -0.32 8.01 12.85
C ALA A 143 -0.36 8.61 11.44
N MET A 144 -1.43 9.32 11.10
CA MET A 144 -1.60 9.92 9.77
C MET A 144 -0.45 10.87 9.37
N PRO A 145 0.10 11.73 10.25
CA PRO A 145 1.25 12.56 9.91
C PRO A 145 2.49 11.73 9.48
N ASP A 146 2.77 10.63 10.20
CA ASP A 146 3.90 9.75 9.85
C ASP A 146 3.69 9.04 8.52
N ALA A 147 2.44 8.67 8.22
CA ALA A 147 2.07 8.08 6.93
C ALA A 147 2.32 9.04 5.76
N VAL A 148 1.94 10.31 5.93
CA VAL A 148 2.17 11.36 4.93
C VAL A 148 3.67 11.61 4.76
N ASP A 149 4.43 11.78 5.85
CA ASP A 149 5.88 11.98 5.82
C ASP A 149 6.59 10.80 5.13
N SER A 150 6.17 9.57 5.41
CA SER A 150 6.71 8.36 4.75
C SER A 150 6.49 8.37 3.23
N LEU A 151 5.31 8.80 2.77
CA LEU A 151 5.04 8.95 1.33
C LEU A 151 5.91 10.02 0.69
N LEU A 152 6.04 11.17 1.32
CA LEU A 152 6.86 12.27 0.82
C LEU A 152 8.33 11.87 0.73
N ARG A 153 8.88 11.27 1.78
CA ARG A 153 10.25 10.75 1.78
C ARG A 153 10.48 9.69 0.70
N LEU A 154 9.50 8.81 0.48
CA LEU A 154 9.58 7.81 -0.58
C LEU A 154 9.53 8.47 -1.96
N ALA A 155 8.70 9.50 -2.15
CA ALA A 155 8.59 10.26 -3.39
C ALA A 155 9.88 11.02 -3.72
N GLU A 156 10.53 11.61 -2.72
CA GLU A 156 11.73 12.42 -2.87
C GLU A 156 13.04 11.60 -2.87
N CYS A 157 12.96 10.32 -2.50
CA CYS A 157 14.15 9.46 -2.42
C CYS A 157 14.79 9.31 -3.82
N PRO A 158 16.11 9.54 -3.97
CA PRO A 158 16.80 9.28 -5.23
C PRO A 158 16.61 7.82 -5.68
N ARG A 159 16.32 7.60 -6.97
CA ARG A 159 16.00 6.27 -7.53
C ARG A 159 17.09 5.24 -7.26
N GLU A 160 18.33 5.65 -7.32
CA GLU A 160 19.51 4.79 -7.09
C GLU A 160 19.62 4.27 -5.65
N ARG A 161 18.94 4.88 -4.70
CA ARG A 161 18.87 4.44 -3.31
C ARG A 161 17.75 3.43 -3.06
N LEU A 162 16.82 3.30 -4.00
CA LEU A 162 15.69 2.39 -3.88
C LEU A 162 16.11 0.99 -4.34
N THR A 163 15.95 0.02 -3.47
CA THR A 163 16.31 -1.40 -3.70
C THR A 163 15.10 -2.24 -4.13
N ARG A 164 13.89 -1.70 -4.02
CA ARG A 164 12.62 -2.38 -4.31
C ARG A 164 11.64 -1.42 -4.96
N THR A 165 10.55 -1.95 -5.46
CA THR A 165 9.40 -1.18 -5.95
C THR A 165 8.30 -1.03 -4.90
N VAL A 166 8.31 -1.88 -3.86
CA VAL A 166 7.31 -1.87 -2.76
C VAL A 166 8.04 -1.99 -1.42
N TYR A 167 7.59 -1.23 -0.45
CA TYR A 167 8.13 -1.14 0.92
C TYR A 167 7.03 -1.30 1.97
N ASN A 168 7.43 -1.71 3.19
CA ASN A 168 6.60 -1.70 4.40
C ASN A 168 6.78 -0.42 5.19
#